data_9a7c04cffe2228d7857291e8bbf7451a
#
_entry.id   9a7c04cffe2228d7857291e8bbf7451a
#
_cell.length_a   1.000
_cell.length_b   1.000
_cell.length_c   1.000
_cell.angle_alpha   90.00
_cell.angle_beta   90.00
_cell.angle_gamma   90.00
#
_symmetry.space_group_name_H-M   'P 1'
#
loop_
_entity.id
_entity.type
_entity.pdbx_description
1 polymer ?
#
loop_
_entity_poly.entity_id
_entity_poly.type
_entity_poly.pdbx_seq_one_letter_code
_entity_poly.pdbx_strand_id
1 'polypeptide(L)'
;DAIIRDIRGLLKSFKIKTYNEDTGYGLFRHVLIRTGYHSGQIMVVLVLGSPILPSKNNFVKALRKLHPEITTIVLNVNGQKTSMILGEKETVLYGKGYIEDELCGKTFRISSKSFYQVNPVQTEKLYGKAIELAGLTGKERVIDAYCGIGTIGLIASDKAKEVISVELNSDAVRDAIANAKRNGIKNVRFYNNDAGVFMHQMADAGESADVVFMD
;
A
#
# COMPACT_ATOMS: atom_id res chain seq x y z
N ASP A 1 -4.03 -12.53 -14.93
CA ASP A 1 -3.91 -14.00 -15.16
C ASP A 1 -2.68 -14.34 -16.02
N ALA A 2 -2.38 -13.59 -17.11
CA ALA A 2 -1.24 -13.87 -17.99
C ALA A 2 0.10 -13.87 -17.22
N ILE A 3 0.37 -12.82 -16.43
CA ILE A 3 1.60 -12.70 -15.65
C ILE A 3 1.81 -13.90 -14.71
N ILE A 4 0.77 -14.37 -14.03
CA ILE A 4 0.86 -15.53 -13.13
C ILE A 4 1.19 -16.81 -13.90
N ARG A 5 0.52 -17.03 -15.04
CA ARG A 5 0.77 -18.19 -15.91
C ARG A 5 2.22 -18.20 -16.41
N ASP A 6 2.71 -17.06 -16.84
CA ASP A 6 4.04 -16.95 -17.42
C ASP A 6 5.14 -17.02 -16.33
N ILE A 7 4.89 -16.50 -15.12
CA ILE A 7 5.76 -16.76 -13.96
C ILE A 7 5.86 -18.27 -13.69
N ARG A 8 4.74 -19.03 -13.74
CA ARG A 8 4.79 -20.51 -13.58
C ARG A 8 5.66 -21.17 -14.64
N GLY A 9 5.60 -20.69 -15.88
CA GLY A 9 6.48 -21.14 -16.97
C GLY A 9 7.95 -20.87 -16.68
N LEU A 10 8.25 -19.64 -16.24
CA LEU A 10 9.61 -19.23 -15.87
C LEU A 10 10.16 -20.03 -14.69
N LEU A 11 9.35 -20.31 -13.66
CA LEU A 11 9.78 -21.13 -12.52
C LEU A 11 10.28 -22.52 -12.99
N LYS A 12 9.56 -23.13 -13.92
CA LYS A 12 9.99 -24.42 -14.52
C LYS A 12 11.29 -24.27 -15.32
N SER A 13 11.39 -23.24 -16.17
CA SER A 13 12.56 -22.99 -17.02
C SER A 13 13.83 -22.70 -16.20
N PHE A 14 13.68 -21.98 -15.07
CA PHE A 14 14.77 -21.67 -14.17
C PHE A 14 14.99 -22.72 -13.08
N LYS A 15 14.27 -23.85 -13.10
CA LYS A 15 14.32 -24.94 -12.11
C LYS A 15 14.09 -24.47 -10.67
N ILE A 16 13.23 -23.47 -10.50
CA ILE A 16 12.84 -22.94 -9.18
C ILE A 16 11.64 -23.73 -8.67
N LYS A 17 11.79 -24.37 -7.52
CA LYS A 17 10.73 -25.17 -6.91
C LYS A 17 9.75 -24.25 -6.17
N THR A 18 8.46 -24.49 -6.37
CA THR A 18 7.39 -23.89 -5.56
C THR A 18 7.41 -24.46 -4.16
N TYR A 19 7.08 -23.63 -3.19
CA TYR A 19 6.98 -24.05 -1.79
C TYR A 19 5.78 -24.95 -1.58
N ASN A 20 5.98 -26.00 -0.80
CA ASN A 20 4.92 -26.91 -0.35
C ASN A 20 4.72 -26.69 1.14
N GLU A 21 3.53 -26.26 1.53
CA GLU A 21 3.20 -25.90 2.92
C GLU A 21 3.23 -27.10 3.86
N ASP A 22 2.91 -28.33 3.37
CA ASP A 22 2.89 -29.54 4.20
C ASP A 22 4.31 -30.00 4.54
N THR A 23 5.21 -29.96 3.57
CA THR A 23 6.58 -30.45 3.74
C THR A 23 7.57 -29.37 4.15
N GLY A 24 7.24 -28.10 3.94
CA GLY A 24 8.13 -26.96 4.15
C GLY A 24 9.25 -26.83 3.12
N TYR A 25 9.20 -27.59 2.02
CA TYR A 25 10.22 -27.54 0.98
C TYR A 25 9.81 -26.69 -0.21
N GLY A 26 10.81 -26.06 -0.81
CA GLY A 26 10.67 -25.19 -1.98
C GLY A 26 11.00 -23.73 -1.64
N LEU A 27 11.20 -22.94 -2.69
CA LEU A 27 11.65 -21.55 -2.53
C LEU A 27 10.51 -20.55 -2.76
N PHE A 28 9.75 -20.76 -3.82
CA PHE A 28 8.80 -19.77 -4.34
C PHE A 28 7.42 -19.98 -3.71
N ARG A 29 6.97 -19.03 -2.88
CA ARG A 29 5.72 -19.16 -2.09
C ARG A 29 4.52 -18.54 -2.77
N HIS A 30 4.57 -17.24 -3.01
CA HIS A 30 3.42 -16.49 -3.52
C HIS A 30 3.82 -15.48 -4.58
N VAL A 31 2.84 -15.06 -5.36
CA VAL A 31 2.90 -13.87 -6.23
C VAL A 31 1.77 -12.95 -5.82
N LEU A 32 2.11 -11.71 -5.45
CA LEU A 32 1.13 -10.64 -5.31
C LEU A 32 1.25 -9.71 -6.52
N ILE A 33 0.13 -9.44 -7.17
CA ILE A 33 0.06 -8.46 -8.26
C ILE A 33 -0.84 -7.32 -7.80
N ARG A 34 -0.33 -6.10 -7.92
CA ARG A 34 -1.09 -4.87 -7.71
C ARG A 34 -1.16 -4.08 -8.99
N THR A 35 -2.33 -3.55 -9.28
CA THR A 35 -2.57 -2.72 -10.47
C THR A 35 -3.17 -1.40 -10.04
N GLY A 36 -2.65 -0.30 -10.56
CA GLY A 36 -3.31 1.00 -10.49
C GLY A 36 -4.46 1.05 -11.49
N TYR A 37 -5.63 1.42 -11.03
CA TYR A 37 -6.84 1.43 -11.86
C TYR A 37 -6.78 2.54 -12.92
N HIS A 38 -6.44 3.74 -12.51
CA HIS A 38 -6.33 4.90 -13.40
C HIS A 38 -4.98 4.96 -14.11
N SER A 39 -3.91 4.61 -13.42
CA SER A 39 -2.55 4.70 -13.96
C SER A 39 -2.16 3.55 -14.88
N GLY A 40 -2.83 2.40 -14.76
CA GLY A 40 -2.44 1.17 -15.45
C GLY A 40 -1.10 0.59 -15.01
N GLN A 41 -0.45 1.14 -13.98
CA GLN A 41 0.82 0.64 -13.47
C GLN A 41 0.64 -0.74 -12.81
N ILE A 42 1.65 -1.60 -13.00
CA ILE A 42 1.62 -2.96 -12.47
C ILE A 42 2.85 -3.21 -11.59
N MET A 43 2.60 -3.63 -10.35
CA MET A 43 3.62 -4.16 -9.45
C MET A 43 3.48 -5.66 -9.31
N VAL A 44 4.59 -6.36 -9.44
CA VAL A 44 4.70 -7.79 -9.18
C VAL A 44 5.59 -8.01 -7.96
N VAL A 45 5.05 -8.65 -6.93
CA VAL A 45 5.79 -9.05 -5.73
C VAL A 45 6.01 -10.55 -5.76
N LEU A 46 7.27 -10.96 -5.81
CA LEU A 46 7.69 -12.36 -5.77
C LEU A 46 8.01 -12.72 -4.32
N VAL A 47 7.21 -13.59 -3.71
CA VAL A 47 7.39 -13.98 -2.30
C VAL A 47 8.14 -15.29 -2.23
N LEU A 48 9.30 -15.27 -1.57
CA LEU A 48 10.21 -16.40 -1.44
C LEU A 48 10.40 -16.80 0.02
N GLY A 49 10.70 -18.07 0.26
CA GLY A 49 11.08 -18.58 1.57
C GLY A 49 12.49 -18.16 2.02
N SER A 50 13.31 -17.64 1.10
CA SER A 50 14.66 -17.13 1.39
C SER A 50 15.00 -15.94 0.48
N PRO A 51 16.03 -15.14 0.82
CA PRO A 51 16.35 -13.91 0.07
C PRO A 51 17.03 -14.14 -1.29
N ILE A 52 17.38 -15.40 -1.61
CA ILE A 52 18.14 -15.72 -2.80
C ILE A 52 17.23 -16.27 -3.91
N LEU A 53 17.00 -15.45 -4.93
CA LEU A 53 16.36 -15.89 -6.17
C LEU A 53 17.46 -16.37 -7.15
N PRO A 54 17.49 -17.67 -7.52
CA PRO A 54 18.46 -18.18 -8.49
C PRO A 54 18.34 -17.45 -9.83
N SER A 55 19.49 -17.10 -10.42
CA SER A 55 19.55 -16.37 -11.71
C SER A 55 18.66 -15.10 -11.74
N LYS A 56 18.58 -14.39 -10.62
CA LYS A 56 17.70 -13.24 -10.38
C LYS A 56 17.60 -12.29 -11.59
N ASN A 57 18.73 -11.85 -12.11
CA ASN A 57 18.77 -10.87 -13.20
C ASN A 57 18.16 -11.43 -14.50
N ASN A 58 18.45 -12.70 -14.82
CA ASN A 58 17.90 -13.37 -15.99
C ASN A 58 16.40 -13.63 -15.84
N PHE A 59 15.96 -14.02 -14.64
CA PHE A 59 14.53 -14.20 -14.34
C PHE A 59 13.76 -12.89 -14.53
N VAL A 60 14.23 -11.80 -13.95
CA VAL A 60 13.61 -10.46 -14.09
C VAL A 60 13.60 -10.03 -15.55
N LYS A 61 14.72 -10.21 -16.27
CA LYS A 61 14.82 -9.87 -17.70
C LYS A 61 13.82 -10.69 -18.55
N ALA A 62 13.69 -11.99 -18.27
CA ALA A 62 12.74 -12.85 -18.97
C ALA A 62 11.28 -12.46 -18.69
N LEU A 63 10.94 -12.20 -17.43
CA LEU A 63 9.61 -11.76 -17.05
C LEU A 63 9.23 -10.41 -17.71
N ARG A 64 10.14 -9.45 -17.73
CA ARG A 64 9.94 -8.15 -18.38
C ARG A 64 9.86 -8.25 -19.90
N LYS A 65 10.52 -9.22 -20.50
CA LYS A 65 10.41 -9.47 -21.94
C LYS A 65 9.02 -9.97 -22.33
N LEU A 66 8.41 -10.79 -21.47
CA LEU A 66 7.04 -11.30 -21.66
C LEU A 66 5.99 -10.23 -21.31
N HIS A 67 6.29 -9.41 -20.31
CA HIS A 67 5.39 -8.40 -19.73
C HIS A 67 6.10 -7.04 -19.61
N PRO A 68 6.31 -6.32 -20.73
CA PRO A 68 6.95 -5.00 -20.72
C PRO A 68 6.15 -3.94 -19.95
N GLU A 69 4.84 -4.16 -19.76
CA GLU A 69 3.92 -3.32 -19.01
C GLU A 69 4.19 -3.34 -17.48
N ILE A 70 4.96 -4.28 -16.96
CA ILE A 70 5.29 -4.33 -15.53
C ILE A 70 6.13 -3.09 -15.15
N THR A 71 5.59 -2.28 -14.25
CA THR A 71 6.21 -1.04 -13.79
C THR A 71 7.31 -1.31 -12.76
N THR A 72 7.08 -2.28 -11.86
CA THR A 72 8.05 -2.61 -10.81
C THR A 72 7.95 -4.07 -10.38
N ILE A 73 9.09 -4.64 -9.97
CA ILE A 73 9.18 -6.00 -9.42
C ILE A 73 9.88 -5.93 -8.08
N VAL A 74 9.25 -6.49 -7.05
CA VAL A 74 9.76 -6.57 -5.69
C VAL A 74 9.94 -8.04 -5.30
N LEU A 75 11.03 -8.36 -4.65
CA LEU A 75 11.22 -9.63 -3.95
C LEU A 75 10.90 -9.40 -2.48
N ASN A 76 9.96 -10.18 -1.97
CA ASN A 76 9.62 -10.22 -0.55
C ASN A 76 10.08 -11.56 0.04
N VAL A 77 10.61 -11.53 1.26
CA VAL A 77 11.11 -12.72 1.95
C VAL A 77 10.17 -13.08 3.09
N ASN A 78 9.50 -14.21 2.95
CA ASN A 78 8.70 -14.81 4.03
C ASN A 78 9.11 -16.26 4.23
N GLY A 79 10.04 -16.51 5.15
CA GLY A 79 10.50 -17.84 5.54
C GLY A 79 9.75 -18.45 6.73
N GLN A 80 8.75 -17.76 7.27
CA GLN A 80 8.01 -18.20 8.45
C GLN A 80 6.83 -19.12 8.08
N LYS A 81 6.49 -20.06 8.97
CA LYS A 81 5.22 -20.81 8.92
C LYS A 81 4.10 -19.92 9.46
N THR A 82 3.46 -19.18 8.58
CA THR A 82 2.39 -18.21 8.91
C THR A 82 1.40 -18.11 7.76
N SER A 83 0.17 -17.75 8.07
CA SER A 83 -0.86 -17.41 7.08
C SER A 83 -0.62 -16.06 6.38
N MET A 84 0.30 -15.24 6.90
CA MET A 84 0.67 -13.97 6.26
C MET A 84 1.40 -14.24 4.94
N ILE A 85 0.97 -13.57 3.87
CA ILE A 85 1.59 -13.71 2.54
C ILE A 85 2.95 -13.02 2.52
N LEU A 86 3.03 -11.77 3.00
CA LEU A 86 4.25 -10.97 2.95
C LEU A 86 5.05 -11.08 4.26
N GLY A 87 6.36 -11.22 4.11
CA GLY A 87 7.32 -11.07 5.21
C GLY A 87 7.83 -9.62 5.31
N GLU A 88 8.75 -9.40 6.25
CA GLU A 88 9.23 -8.06 6.59
C GLU A 88 10.26 -7.51 5.58
N LYS A 89 11.11 -8.37 5.06
CA LYS A 89 12.25 -7.97 4.22
C LYS A 89 11.86 -7.94 2.75
N GLU A 90 12.20 -6.82 2.10
CA GLU A 90 11.97 -6.61 0.68
C GLU A 90 13.21 -6.11 -0.02
N THR A 91 13.30 -6.43 -1.31
CA THR A 91 14.34 -5.94 -2.22
C THR A 91 13.71 -5.58 -3.55
N VAL A 92 13.93 -4.37 -4.02
CA VAL A 92 13.47 -3.94 -5.35
C VAL A 92 14.36 -4.60 -6.40
N LEU A 93 13.76 -5.40 -7.29
CA LEU A 93 14.45 -6.06 -8.39
C LEU A 93 14.41 -5.25 -9.68
N TYR A 94 13.34 -4.48 -9.86
CA TYR A 94 13.14 -3.61 -11.01
C TYR A 94 12.17 -2.46 -10.66
N GLY A 95 12.40 -1.29 -11.25
CA GLY A 95 11.54 -0.11 -11.07
C GLY A 95 11.76 0.58 -9.73
N LYS A 96 10.72 1.25 -9.24
CA LYS A 96 10.78 2.10 -8.03
C LYS A 96 10.43 1.36 -6.73
N GLY A 97 9.92 0.11 -6.79
CA GLY A 97 9.42 -0.66 -5.64
C GLY A 97 8.02 -0.25 -5.18
N TYR A 98 7.34 0.60 -5.92
CA TYR A 98 5.96 1.02 -5.70
C TYR A 98 5.30 1.36 -7.03
N ILE A 99 3.98 1.41 -7.03
CA ILE A 99 3.17 1.99 -8.10
C ILE A 99 2.47 3.24 -7.61
N GLU A 100 1.95 4.02 -8.54
CA GLU A 100 1.16 5.20 -8.27
C GLU A 100 -0.23 4.99 -8.88
N ASP A 101 -1.25 5.47 -8.19
CA ASP A 101 -2.59 5.51 -8.74
C ASP A 101 -3.32 6.78 -8.30
N GLU A 102 -4.40 7.12 -8.98
CA GLU A 102 -5.22 8.29 -8.67
C GLU A 102 -6.50 7.87 -7.95
N LEU A 103 -6.90 8.65 -6.95
CA LEU A 103 -8.18 8.51 -6.24
C LEU A 103 -8.68 9.90 -5.84
N CYS A 104 -9.91 10.26 -6.25
CA CYS A 104 -10.50 11.57 -6.01
C CYS A 104 -9.58 12.76 -6.41
N GLY A 105 -8.89 12.64 -7.55
CA GLY A 105 -7.98 13.68 -8.06
C GLY A 105 -6.65 13.83 -7.33
N LYS A 106 -6.31 12.89 -6.44
CA LYS A 106 -5.01 12.87 -5.74
C LYS A 106 -4.22 11.62 -6.10
N THR A 107 -2.90 11.79 -6.26
CA THR A 107 -1.99 10.69 -6.59
C THR A 107 -1.47 10.03 -5.32
N PHE A 108 -1.64 8.72 -5.22
CA PHE A 108 -1.16 7.90 -4.12
C PHE A 108 -0.05 6.97 -4.54
N ARG A 109 1.01 6.94 -3.75
CA ARG A 109 2.03 5.91 -3.78
C ARG A 109 1.50 4.67 -3.06
N ILE A 110 1.60 3.53 -3.71
CA ILE A 110 1.13 2.24 -3.22
C ILE A 110 2.33 1.29 -3.20
N SER A 111 2.81 0.95 -2.01
CA SER A 111 3.86 -0.06 -1.81
C SER A 111 3.28 -1.47 -1.76
N SER A 112 4.15 -2.49 -1.70
CA SER A 112 3.72 -3.89 -1.60
C SER A 112 2.85 -4.18 -0.39
N LYS A 113 3.15 -3.52 0.74
CA LYS A 113 2.49 -3.70 2.05
C LYS A 113 1.38 -2.70 2.33
N SER A 114 1.24 -1.63 1.55
CA SER A 114 0.20 -0.62 1.77
C SER A 114 -1.18 -1.24 1.59
N PHE A 115 -2.08 -0.97 2.52
CA PHE A 115 -3.50 -1.14 2.23
C PHE A 115 -3.95 -0.07 1.22
N TYR A 116 -4.68 -0.47 0.21
CA TYR A 116 -5.31 0.42 -0.75
C TYR A 116 -6.59 -0.24 -1.25
N GLN A 117 -7.67 0.51 -1.31
CA GLN A 117 -8.99 0.00 -1.66
C GLN A 117 -9.00 -0.62 -3.06
N VAL A 118 -9.51 -1.85 -3.14
CA VAL A 118 -9.47 -2.65 -4.39
C VAL A 118 -10.52 -2.23 -5.43
N ASN A 119 -11.50 -1.42 -5.03
CA ASN A 119 -12.55 -0.91 -5.92
C ASN A 119 -12.55 0.63 -5.92
N PRO A 120 -11.67 1.28 -6.70
CA PRO A 120 -11.53 2.72 -6.69
C PRO A 120 -12.83 3.47 -6.99
N VAL A 121 -13.62 2.98 -7.95
CA VAL A 121 -14.90 3.60 -8.34
C VAL A 121 -15.90 3.68 -7.17
N GLN A 122 -15.98 2.62 -6.35
CA GLN A 122 -16.84 2.64 -5.17
C GLN A 122 -16.21 3.43 -4.02
N THR A 123 -14.89 3.37 -3.90
CA THR A 123 -14.16 4.15 -2.90
C THR A 123 -14.33 5.65 -3.10
N GLU A 124 -14.27 6.13 -4.34
CA GLU A 124 -14.51 7.54 -4.64
C GLU A 124 -15.92 7.98 -4.25
N LYS A 125 -16.93 7.15 -4.52
CA LYS A 125 -18.31 7.41 -4.10
C LYS A 125 -18.45 7.42 -2.58
N LEU A 126 -17.83 6.45 -1.90
CA LEU A 126 -17.84 6.34 -0.45
C LEU A 126 -17.19 7.55 0.21
N TYR A 127 -15.98 7.88 -0.21
CA TYR A 127 -15.23 9.00 0.35
C TYR A 127 -15.90 10.35 0.03
N GLY A 128 -16.41 10.51 -1.21
CA GLY A 128 -17.19 11.68 -1.58
C GLY A 128 -18.41 11.86 -0.69
N LYS A 129 -19.13 10.76 -0.39
CA LYS A 129 -20.29 10.78 0.51
C LYS A 129 -19.92 11.05 1.96
N ALA A 130 -18.84 10.47 2.45
CA ALA A 130 -18.36 10.71 3.81
C ALA A 130 -17.97 12.19 4.01
N ILE A 131 -17.27 12.79 3.06
CA ILE A 131 -16.87 14.21 3.10
C ILE A 131 -18.09 15.14 2.97
N GLU A 132 -19.07 14.77 2.14
CA GLU A 132 -20.34 15.50 2.05
C GLU A 132 -21.09 15.52 3.40
N LEU A 133 -21.23 14.34 4.05
CA LEU A 133 -21.89 14.20 5.33
C LEU A 133 -21.13 14.90 6.47
N ALA A 134 -19.81 14.98 6.38
CA ALA A 134 -18.99 15.71 7.34
C ALA A 134 -19.23 17.23 7.30
N GLY A 135 -19.79 17.78 6.23
CA GLY A 135 -20.16 19.19 6.11
C GLY A 135 -18.99 20.17 6.23
N LEU A 136 -17.80 19.77 5.77
CA LEU A 136 -16.57 20.55 5.94
C LEU A 136 -16.65 21.90 5.20
N THR A 137 -16.32 22.98 5.92
CA THR A 137 -16.37 24.38 5.45
C THR A 137 -15.00 25.06 5.36
N GLY A 138 -13.93 24.36 5.70
CA GLY A 138 -12.57 24.89 5.80
C GLY A 138 -12.18 25.40 7.20
N LYS A 139 -13.05 25.21 8.20
CA LYS A 139 -12.81 25.64 9.56
C LYS A 139 -12.57 24.49 10.53
N GLU A 140 -12.92 23.30 10.13
CA GLU A 140 -12.98 22.10 10.97
C GLU A 140 -11.57 21.48 11.14
N ARG A 141 -11.33 20.99 12.36
CA ARG A 141 -10.27 20.06 12.69
C ARG A 141 -10.80 18.64 12.51
N VAL A 142 -10.17 17.88 11.66
CA VAL A 142 -10.56 16.51 11.28
C VAL A 142 -9.55 15.52 11.84
N ILE A 143 -10.02 14.41 12.40
CA ILE A 143 -9.19 13.22 12.69
C ILE A 143 -9.48 12.17 11.62
N ASP A 144 -8.41 11.62 11.03
CA ASP A 144 -8.42 10.42 10.18
C ASP A 144 -7.80 9.30 11.02
N ALA A 145 -8.64 8.55 11.71
CA ALA A 145 -8.22 7.44 12.57
C ALA A 145 -8.01 6.17 11.72
N TYR A 146 -6.91 5.46 11.99
CA TYR A 146 -6.47 4.29 11.20
C TYR A 146 -6.18 4.64 9.73
N CYS A 147 -5.49 5.75 9.51
CA CYS A 147 -5.42 6.43 8.21
C CYS A 147 -4.71 5.63 7.09
N GLY A 148 -4.01 4.55 7.40
CA GLY A 148 -3.23 3.79 6.43
C GLY A 148 -2.23 4.69 5.70
N ILE A 149 -2.31 4.73 4.37
CA ILE A 149 -1.47 5.61 3.54
C ILE A 149 -2.07 7.03 3.38
N GLY A 150 -3.05 7.38 4.21
CA GLY A 150 -3.64 8.70 4.33
C GLY A 150 -4.72 9.02 3.31
N THR A 151 -5.40 8.02 2.72
CA THR A 151 -6.29 8.26 1.59
C THR A 151 -7.42 9.23 1.90
N ILE A 152 -8.26 8.95 2.92
CA ILE A 152 -9.43 9.79 3.20
C ILE A 152 -9.03 11.15 3.80
N GLY A 153 -8.04 11.17 4.70
CA GLY A 153 -7.56 12.42 5.31
C GLY A 153 -6.96 13.38 4.30
N LEU A 154 -6.16 12.88 3.34
CA LEU A 154 -5.59 13.71 2.29
C LEU A 154 -6.64 14.25 1.33
N ILE A 155 -7.70 13.47 1.03
CA ILE A 155 -8.81 13.93 0.21
C ILE A 155 -9.65 14.98 0.97
N ALA A 156 -9.92 14.74 2.26
CA ALA A 156 -10.67 15.68 3.11
C ALA A 156 -9.92 17.01 3.36
N SER A 157 -8.59 16.99 3.27
CA SER A 157 -7.73 18.16 3.55
C SER A 157 -8.05 19.39 2.68
N ASP A 158 -8.62 19.20 1.50
CA ASP A 158 -9.03 20.32 0.62
C ASP A 158 -10.17 21.15 1.21
N LYS A 159 -10.95 20.55 2.14
CA LYS A 159 -12.13 21.19 2.74
C LYS A 159 -12.01 21.32 4.26
N ALA A 160 -10.90 20.92 4.86
CA ALA A 160 -10.65 21.01 6.28
C ALA A 160 -9.63 22.13 6.61
N LYS A 161 -9.72 22.72 7.81
CA LYS A 161 -8.70 23.62 8.34
C LYS A 161 -7.39 22.87 8.57
N GLU A 162 -7.48 21.75 9.25
CA GLU A 162 -6.37 20.82 9.47
C GLU A 162 -6.88 19.38 9.58
N VAL A 163 -6.01 18.43 9.24
CA VAL A 163 -6.28 17.01 9.42
C VAL A 163 -5.19 16.41 10.31
N ILE A 164 -5.60 15.61 11.27
CA ILE A 164 -4.74 14.79 12.13
C ILE A 164 -4.94 13.35 11.73
N SER A 165 -3.94 12.75 11.10
CA SER A 165 -3.97 11.36 10.64
C SER A 165 -3.16 10.48 11.57
N VAL A 166 -3.77 9.40 12.06
CA VAL A 166 -3.17 8.49 13.05
C VAL A 166 -3.14 7.08 12.49
N GLU A 167 -1.97 6.43 12.55
CA GLU A 167 -1.77 5.07 12.03
C GLU A 167 -0.71 4.35 12.88
N LEU A 168 -0.98 3.09 13.21
CA LEU A 168 -0.08 2.25 13.99
C LEU A 168 1.12 1.75 13.17
N ASN A 169 0.91 1.45 11.89
CA ASN A 169 1.95 0.92 11.01
C ASN A 169 2.88 2.03 10.51
N SER A 170 4.12 2.02 10.96
CA SER A 170 5.13 3.02 10.60
C SER A 170 5.44 3.07 9.10
N ASP A 171 5.31 1.96 8.36
CA ASP A 171 5.52 1.92 6.91
C ASP A 171 4.39 2.67 6.19
N ALA A 172 3.14 2.48 6.66
CA ALA A 172 1.98 3.19 6.13
C ALA A 172 2.08 4.70 6.43
N VAL A 173 2.52 5.10 7.62
CA VAL A 173 2.77 6.51 7.96
C VAL A 173 3.80 7.13 7.03
N ARG A 174 4.90 6.43 6.72
CA ARG A 174 5.90 6.93 5.77
C ARG A 174 5.31 7.13 4.37
N ASP A 175 4.48 6.19 3.91
CA ASP A 175 3.79 6.32 2.62
C ASP A 175 2.77 7.48 2.66
N ALA A 176 2.04 7.68 3.76
CA ALA A 176 1.10 8.79 3.95
C ALA A 176 1.79 10.16 3.89
N ILE A 177 2.92 10.31 4.56
CA ILE A 177 3.75 11.54 4.51
C ILE A 177 4.25 11.79 3.07
N ALA A 178 4.71 10.73 2.38
CA ALA A 178 5.13 10.84 0.99
C ALA A 178 3.97 11.24 0.06
N ASN A 179 2.77 10.75 0.31
CA ASN A 179 1.55 11.07 -0.42
C ASN A 179 1.13 12.53 -0.18
N ALA A 180 1.16 13.01 1.06
CA ALA A 180 0.90 14.43 1.37
C ALA A 180 1.87 15.35 0.61
N LYS A 181 3.16 15.05 0.67
CA LYS A 181 4.20 15.82 -0.02
C LYS A 181 3.99 15.80 -1.55
N ARG A 182 3.66 14.65 -2.12
CA ARG A 182 3.41 14.48 -3.57
C ARG A 182 2.26 15.34 -4.06
N ASN A 183 1.20 15.46 -3.26
CA ASN A 183 0.02 16.25 -3.57
C ASN A 183 0.12 17.72 -3.11
N GLY A 184 1.27 18.15 -2.57
CA GLY A 184 1.47 19.53 -2.10
C GLY A 184 0.63 19.90 -0.86
N ILE A 185 0.13 18.91 -0.13
CA ILE A 185 -0.75 19.10 1.03
C ILE A 185 0.09 19.46 2.26
N LYS A 186 -0.28 20.53 2.95
CA LYS A 186 0.49 21.09 4.08
C LYS A 186 -0.29 21.14 5.40
N ASN A 187 -1.61 20.98 5.34
CA ASN A 187 -2.51 21.06 6.49
C ASN A 187 -2.86 19.69 7.08
N VAL A 188 -2.02 18.68 6.85
CA VAL A 188 -2.16 17.33 7.44
C VAL A 188 -0.94 17.03 8.30
N ARG A 189 -1.18 16.51 9.51
CA ARG A 189 -0.16 16.00 10.42
C ARG A 189 -0.35 14.51 10.61
N PHE A 190 0.76 13.77 10.64
CA PHE A 190 0.73 12.31 10.79
C PHE A 190 1.36 11.90 12.11
N TYR A 191 0.70 10.97 12.80
CA TYR A 191 1.15 10.40 14.07
C TYR A 191 1.22 8.88 13.95
N ASN A 192 2.38 8.32 14.29
CA ASN A 192 2.56 6.88 14.38
C ASN A 192 2.18 6.44 15.80
N ASN A 193 0.93 6.11 16.01
CA ASN A 193 0.38 5.72 17.31
C ASN A 193 -0.87 4.84 17.11
N ASP A 194 -1.31 4.18 18.18
CA ASP A 194 -2.66 3.62 18.23
C ASP A 194 -3.69 4.75 18.24
N ALA A 195 -4.70 4.68 17.39
CA ALA A 195 -5.66 5.76 17.24
C ALA A 195 -6.53 5.97 18.49
N GLY A 196 -6.89 4.90 19.19
CA GLY A 196 -7.65 4.99 20.46
C GLY A 196 -6.82 5.67 21.54
N VAL A 197 -5.58 5.23 21.72
CA VAL A 197 -4.64 5.85 22.69
C VAL A 197 -4.41 7.33 22.36
N PHE A 198 -4.21 7.66 21.09
CA PHE A 198 -3.99 9.02 20.65
C PHE A 198 -5.18 9.93 20.94
N MET A 199 -6.41 9.47 20.62
CA MET A 199 -7.63 10.26 20.89
C MET A 199 -7.87 10.44 22.39
N HIS A 200 -7.56 9.45 23.24
CA HIS A 200 -7.59 9.61 24.69
C HIS A 200 -6.60 10.68 25.18
N GLN A 201 -5.37 10.65 24.68
CA GLN A 201 -4.35 11.66 25.03
C GLN A 201 -4.78 13.08 24.61
N MET A 202 -5.42 13.23 23.45
CA MET A 202 -5.98 14.52 23.01
C MET A 202 -7.07 15.00 23.98
N ALA A 203 -8.00 14.11 24.36
CA ALA A 203 -9.07 14.44 25.29
C ALA A 203 -8.52 14.86 26.67
N ASP A 204 -7.55 14.13 27.19
CA ASP A 204 -6.87 14.46 28.47
C ASP A 204 -6.15 15.82 28.41
N ALA A 205 -5.65 16.19 27.23
CA ALA A 205 -5.04 17.50 26.98
C ALA A 205 -6.07 18.62 26.75
N GLY A 206 -7.38 18.33 26.79
CA GLY A 206 -8.45 19.28 26.50
C GLY A 206 -8.56 19.65 25.01
N GLU A 207 -7.95 18.85 24.11
CA GLU A 207 -8.07 19.04 22.67
C GLU A 207 -9.31 18.34 22.11
N SER A 208 -9.89 18.92 21.07
CA SER A 208 -11.07 18.38 20.39
C SER A 208 -10.90 18.38 18.88
N ALA A 209 -11.72 17.57 18.21
CA ALA A 209 -11.90 17.59 16.78
C ALA A 209 -13.38 17.76 16.45
N ASP A 210 -13.68 18.35 15.28
CA ASP A 210 -15.05 18.58 14.83
C ASP A 210 -15.59 17.35 14.10
N VAL A 211 -14.71 16.60 13.42
CA VAL A 211 -15.05 15.41 12.63
C VAL A 211 -14.00 14.33 12.83
N VAL A 212 -14.46 13.09 12.94
CA VAL A 212 -13.59 11.89 12.96
C VAL A 212 -14.01 10.97 11.82
N PHE A 213 -13.11 10.69 10.91
CA PHE A 213 -13.23 9.55 9.99
C PHE A 213 -12.61 8.32 10.64
N MET A 214 -13.34 7.22 10.59
CA MET A 214 -12.91 5.95 11.20
C MET A 214 -13.32 4.81 10.24
N ASP A 215 -12.32 4.15 9.64
CA ASP A 215 -12.48 3.05 8.67
C ASP A 215 -11.74 1.78 9.15
#